data_190939c8d4063f5b9e65723d1ee0bccd
#
_entry.id   190939c8d4063f5b9e65723d1ee0bccd
#
_cell.length_a   1.000
_cell.length_b   1.000
_cell.length_c   1.000
_cell.angle_alpha   90.00
_cell.angle_beta   90.00
_cell.angle_gamma   90.00
#
_symmetry.space_group_name_H-M   'P 1'
#
loop_
_entity.id
_entity.type
_entity.pdbx_description
1 polymer ?
#
loop_
_entity_poly.entity_id
_entity_poly.type
_entity_poly.pdbx_seq_one_letter_code
_entity_poly.pdbx_strand_id
1 'polypeptide(L)'
;MKKILIVVSRYNDTNFLLNSTKEVLIKTKTKFKIIKVNGAFEIPVTISRNIKKFDAFIALGIIIKGETLNFEFISQAITNGLINLSILNKKPIGNGILTCYDSQQAIKRSNKGAEAAEAVIDVLNQKLL
;
A
#
# COMPACT_ATOMS: atom_id res chain seq x y z
N MET A 1 8.55 -16.46 11.05
CA MET A 1 7.19 -15.99 10.75
C MET A 1 7.25 -14.73 9.89
N LYS A 2 6.45 -14.65 8.86
CA LYS A 2 6.44 -13.50 7.95
C LYS A 2 5.84 -12.27 8.63
N LYS A 3 6.43 -11.11 8.34
CA LYS A 3 6.03 -9.83 8.94
C LYS A 3 5.85 -8.77 7.86
N ILE A 4 4.72 -8.08 7.90
CA ILE A 4 4.32 -7.08 6.91
C ILE A 4 4.36 -5.68 7.53
N LEU A 5 4.84 -4.71 6.77
CA LEU A 5 4.73 -3.29 7.12
C LEU A 5 3.65 -2.63 6.26
N ILE A 6 2.65 -2.07 6.93
CA ILE A 6 1.65 -1.21 6.27
C ILE A 6 2.15 0.22 6.35
N VAL A 7 2.28 0.88 5.20
CA VAL A 7 2.61 2.31 5.15
C VAL A 7 1.40 3.03 4.59
N VAL A 8 0.78 3.87 5.42
CA VAL A 8 -0.48 4.52 5.08
C VAL A 8 -0.34 6.04 5.17
N SER A 9 -0.84 6.74 4.14
CA SER A 9 -0.81 8.20 4.14
C SER A 9 -1.92 8.77 5.02
N ARG A 10 -1.63 9.93 5.63
CA ARG A 10 -2.63 10.69 6.41
C ARG A 10 -3.46 11.62 5.54
N TYR A 11 -2.91 12.01 4.40
CA TYR A 11 -3.59 12.92 3.49
C TYR A 11 -4.83 12.23 2.93
N ASN A 12 -5.98 12.85 3.03
CA ASN A 12 -7.30 12.26 2.83
C ASN A 12 -7.62 11.22 3.92
N ASP A 13 -8.87 10.81 3.99
CA ASP A 13 -9.31 9.81 4.97
C ASP A 13 -9.02 8.41 4.44
N THR A 14 -7.97 7.81 4.95
CA THR A 14 -7.53 6.47 4.55
C THR A 14 -7.96 5.38 5.52
N ASN A 15 -8.74 5.71 6.54
CA ASN A 15 -9.13 4.75 7.59
C ASN A 15 -9.84 3.52 7.04
N PHE A 16 -10.72 3.70 6.06
CA PHE A 16 -11.45 2.56 5.48
C PHE A 16 -10.50 1.60 4.75
N LEU A 17 -9.44 2.11 4.12
CA LEU A 17 -8.41 1.28 3.49
C LEU A 17 -7.62 0.52 4.55
N LEU A 18 -7.21 1.21 5.59
CA LEU A 18 -6.45 0.59 6.68
C LEU A 18 -7.26 -0.50 7.36
N ASN A 19 -8.54 -0.24 7.64
CA ASN A 19 -9.41 -1.20 8.30
C ASN A 19 -9.60 -2.46 7.45
N SER A 20 -9.86 -2.34 6.16
CA SER A 20 -10.03 -3.51 5.28
C SER A 20 -8.74 -4.33 5.16
N THR A 21 -7.59 -3.65 5.14
CA THR A 21 -6.28 -4.31 5.13
C THR A 21 -6.08 -5.10 6.43
N LYS A 22 -6.33 -4.48 7.57
CA LYS A 22 -6.15 -5.11 8.88
C LYS A 22 -7.05 -6.33 9.05
N GLU A 23 -8.28 -6.26 8.56
CA GLU A 23 -9.20 -7.40 8.63
C GLU A 23 -8.61 -8.65 8.00
N VAL A 24 -8.02 -8.52 6.81
CA VAL A 24 -7.39 -9.65 6.12
C VAL A 24 -6.18 -10.16 6.90
N LEU A 25 -5.32 -9.27 7.39
CA LEU A 25 -4.11 -9.67 8.10
C LEU A 25 -4.43 -10.34 9.45
N ILE A 26 -5.43 -9.86 10.16
CA ILE A 26 -5.88 -10.47 11.41
C ILE A 26 -6.48 -11.84 11.14
N LYS A 27 -7.35 -11.95 10.14
CA LYS A 27 -8.00 -13.20 9.77
C LYS A 27 -6.99 -14.28 9.36
N THR A 28 -5.92 -13.89 8.67
CA THR A 28 -4.87 -14.81 8.23
C THR A 28 -3.77 -14.99 9.26
N LYS A 29 -3.91 -14.38 10.44
CA LYS A 29 -2.93 -14.45 11.54
C LYS A 29 -1.53 -14.00 11.11
N THR A 30 -1.48 -12.97 10.28
CA THR A 30 -0.22 -12.43 9.76
C THR A 30 0.23 -11.27 10.64
N LYS A 31 1.50 -11.28 11.06
CA LYS A 31 2.05 -10.18 11.86
C LYS A 31 2.25 -8.95 11.01
N PHE A 32 1.93 -7.78 11.57
CA PHE A 32 2.14 -6.52 10.85
C PHE A 32 2.41 -5.37 11.80
N LYS A 33 3.04 -4.33 11.26
CA LYS A 33 3.19 -3.03 11.89
C LYS A 33 2.68 -1.95 10.94
N ILE A 34 2.43 -0.78 11.48
CA ILE A 34 1.87 0.34 10.72
C ILE A 34 2.75 1.57 10.90
N ILE A 35 3.11 2.21 9.79
CA ILE A 35 3.73 3.53 9.78
C ILE A 35 2.79 4.48 9.03
N LYS A 36 2.49 5.62 9.63
CA LYS A 36 1.71 6.67 8.98
C LYS A 36 2.66 7.72 8.43
N VAL A 37 2.42 8.14 7.18
CA VAL A 37 3.19 9.20 6.51
C VAL A 37 2.27 10.32 6.08
N ASN A 38 2.82 11.48 5.75
CA ASN A 38 2.00 12.65 5.41
C ASN A 38 1.18 12.43 4.14
N GLY A 39 1.82 12.05 3.07
CA GLY A 39 1.14 11.85 1.79
C GLY A 39 1.61 10.58 1.10
N ALA A 40 0.94 10.24 0.01
CA ALA A 40 1.28 9.05 -0.77
C ALA A 40 2.71 9.12 -1.34
N PHE A 41 3.18 10.33 -1.62
CA PHE A 41 4.53 10.53 -2.19
C PHE A 41 5.64 10.05 -1.25
N GLU A 42 5.40 10.05 0.07
CA GLU A 42 6.37 9.60 1.06
C GLU A 42 6.36 8.09 1.30
N ILE A 43 5.43 7.37 0.68
CA ILE A 43 5.31 5.93 0.89
C ILE A 43 6.51 5.14 0.34
N PRO A 44 6.95 5.36 -0.92
CA PRO A 44 8.06 4.58 -1.45
C PRO A 44 9.35 4.69 -0.63
N VAL A 45 9.73 5.91 -0.22
CA VAL A 45 10.96 6.08 0.57
C VAL A 45 10.84 5.43 1.94
N THR A 46 9.66 5.46 2.54
CA THR A 46 9.44 4.84 3.85
C THR A 46 9.60 3.31 3.75
N ILE A 47 9.06 2.72 2.69
CA ILE A 47 9.25 1.30 2.41
C ILE A 47 10.73 1.00 2.20
N SER A 48 11.41 1.81 1.37
CA SER A 48 12.84 1.62 1.09
C SER A 48 13.67 1.62 2.37
N ARG A 49 13.40 2.52 3.29
CA ARG A 49 14.11 2.60 4.55
C ARG A 49 13.89 1.38 5.45
N ASN A 50 12.81 0.68 5.28
CA ASN A 50 12.44 -0.49 6.08
C ASN A 50 12.57 -1.81 5.31
N ILE A 51 13.16 -1.78 4.14
CA ILE A 51 13.14 -2.90 3.21
C ILE A 51 13.75 -4.18 3.78
N LYS A 52 14.75 -4.05 4.65
CA LYS A 52 15.43 -5.22 5.24
C LYS A 52 14.74 -5.75 6.49
N LYS A 53 13.78 -5.00 7.03
CA LYS A 53 13.17 -5.35 8.33
C LYS A 53 11.86 -6.11 8.21
N PHE A 54 11.27 -6.15 7.03
CA PHE A 54 9.98 -6.78 6.80
C PHE A 54 10.05 -7.68 5.57
N ASP A 55 9.16 -8.65 5.52
CA ASP A 55 9.09 -9.60 4.40
C ASP A 55 8.25 -9.08 3.25
N ALA A 56 7.33 -8.18 3.54
CA ALA A 56 6.43 -7.61 2.57
C ALA A 56 5.88 -6.27 3.06
N PHE A 57 5.27 -5.54 2.15
CA PHE A 57 4.77 -4.18 2.44
C PHE A 57 3.41 -3.98 1.79
N ILE A 58 2.61 -3.12 2.40
CA ILE A 58 1.33 -2.70 1.82
C ILE A 58 1.30 -1.18 1.85
N ALA A 59 1.11 -0.57 0.67
CA ALA A 59 1.03 0.86 0.50
C ALA A 59 -0.44 1.27 0.42
N LEU A 60 -0.86 2.16 1.32
CA LEU A 60 -2.23 2.64 1.37
C LEU A 60 -2.27 4.16 1.27
N GLY A 61 -3.00 4.67 0.32
CA GLY A 61 -3.12 6.12 0.13
C GLY A 61 -4.22 6.45 -0.85
N ILE A 62 -4.56 7.73 -0.91
CA ILE A 62 -5.58 8.23 -1.85
C ILE A 62 -5.02 9.47 -2.53
N ILE A 63 -5.03 9.46 -3.85
CA ILE A 63 -4.65 10.59 -4.69
C ILE A 63 -5.89 11.03 -5.47
N ILE A 64 -6.31 12.28 -5.26
CA ILE A 64 -7.50 12.82 -5.91
C ILE A 64 -7.08 13.84 -6.97
N LYS A 65 -7.57 13.67 -8.18
CA LYS A 65 -7.16 14.46 -9.34
C LYS A 65 -7.35 15.97 -9.15
N GLY A 66 -8.43 16.39 -8.52
CA GLY A 66 -8.71 17.82 -8.32
C GLY A 66 -7.86 18.50 -7.27
N GLU A 67 -7.07 17.77 -6.49
CA GLU A 67 -6.29 18.31 -5.39
C GLU A 67 -4.84 18.60 -5.76
N THR A 68 -4.37 18.17 -6.92
CA THR A 68 -3.00 18.40 -7.37
C THR A 68 -2.93 18.62 -8.86
N LEU A 69 -2.13 19.60 -9.28
CA LEU A 69 -1.90 19.89 -10.70
C LEU A 69 -1.09 18.80 -11.37
N ASN A 70 -0.31 18.03 -10.59
CA ASN A 70 0.59 17.00 -11.10
C ASN A 70 0.08 15.59 -10.82
N PHE A 71 -1.23 15.42 -10.74
CA PHE A 71 -1.86 14.15 -10.38
C PHE A 71 -1.28 12.95 -11.15
N GLU A 72 -1.18 13.07 -12.46
CA GLU A 72 -0.72 11.96 -13.30
C GLU A 72 0.76 11.66 -13.09
N PHE A 73 1.59 12.69 -12.99
CA PHE A 73 3.01 12.52 -12.74
C PHE A 73 3.28 11.92 -11.36
N ILE A 74 2.58 12.41 -10.34
CA ILE A 74 2.74 11.90 -8.98
C ILE A 74 2.27 10.46 -8.87
N SER A 75 1.10 10.14 -9.43
CA SER A 75 0.56 8.78 -9.43
C SER A 75 1.49 7.81 -10.13
N GLN A 76 2.02 8.19 -11.28
CA GLN A 76 2.94 7.36 -12.04
C GLN A 76 4.26 7.17 -11.31
N ALA A 77 4.81 8.23 -10.73
CA ALA A 77 6.07 8.16 -9.99
C ALA A 77 5.95 7.22 -8.79
N ILE A 78 4.85 7.30 -8.04
CA ILE A 78 4.61 6.44 -6.89
C ILE A 78 4.48 4.98 -7.33
N THR A 79 3.67 4.73 -8.36
CA THR A 79 3.46 3.37 -8.86
C THR A 79 4.77 2.76 -9.36
N ASN A 80 5.55 3.51 -10.12
CA ASN A 80 6.85 3.06 -10.61
C ASN A 80 7.82 2.80 -9.45
N GLY A 81 7.82 3.66 -8.45
CA GLY A 81 8.65 3.49 -7.26
C GLY A 81 8.33 2.21 -6.51
N LEU A 82 7.05 1.93 -6.31
CA LEU A 82 6.62 0.73 -5.59
C LEU A 82 6.97 -0.55 -6.35
N ILE A 83 6.68 -0.61 -7.65
CA ILE A 83 6.97 -1.81 -8.43
C ILE A 83 8.47 -2.06 -8.56
N ASN A 84 9.27 -1.01 -8.72
CA ASN A 84 10.71 -1.14 -8.79
C ASN A 84 11.30 -1.66 -7.47
N LEU A 85 10.82 -1.15 -6.34
CA LEU A 85 11.25 -1.64 -5.03
C LEU A 85 10.93 -3.13 -4.84
N SER A 86 9.74 -3.54 -5.26
CA SER A 86 9.32 -4.93 -5.11
C SER A 86 10.18 -5.88 -5.93
N ILE A 87 10.45 -5.52 -7.18
CA ILE A 87 11.25 -6.35 -8.07
C ILE A 87 12.70 -6.41 -7.61
N LEU A 88 13.27 -5.26 -7.31
CA LEU A 88 14.68 -5.15 -6.93
C LEU A 88 14.99 -5.93 -5.64
N ASN A 89 14.07 -5.92 -4.71
CA ASN A 89 14.25 -6.54 -3.40
C ASN A 89 13.61 -7.92 -3.27
N LYS A 90 12.89 -8.37 -4.29
CA LYS A 90 12.19 -9.66 -4.29
C LYS A 90 11.24 -9.80 -3.12
N LYS A 91 10.57 -8.70 -2.77
CA LYS A 91 9.58 -8.65 -1.69
C LYS A 91 8.29 -8.05 -2.23
N PRO A 92 7.14 -8.69 -2.02
CA PRO A 92 5.90 -8.14 -2.54
C PRO A 92 5.52 -6.83 -1.86
N ILE A 93 4.99 -5.91 -2.65
CA ILE A 93 4.41 -4.67 -2.18
C ILE A 93 2.99 -4.60 -2.70
N GLY A 94 2.02 -4.64 -1.78
CA GLY A 94 0.61 -4.51 -2.13
C GLY A 94 0.28 -3.07 -2.47
N ASN A 95 -0.30 -2.86 -3.65
CA ASN A 95 -0.68 -1.51 -4.09
C ASN A 95 -2.12 -1.21 -3.69
N GLY A 96 -2.28 -0.55 -2.54
CA GLY A 96 -3.56 -0.03 -2.07
C GLY A 96 -3.70 1.48 -2.26
N ILE A 97 -2.95 2.04 -3.21
CA ILE A 97 -3.07 3.46 -3.56
C ILE A 97 -4.25 3.62 -4.51
N LEU A 98 -5.23 4.42 -4.09
CA LEU A 98 -6.37 4.78 -4.94
C LEU A 98 -6.05 6.08 -5.68
N THR A 99 -6.30 6.08 -6.98
CA THR A 99 -6.24 7.29 -7.81
C THR A 99 -7.66 7.56 -8.28
N CYS A 100 -8.27 8.63 -7.80
CA CYS A 100 -9.68 8.91 -7.98
C CYS A 100 -9.91 10.32 -8.47
N TYR A 101 -11.09 10.56 -9.05
CA TYR A 101 -11.50 11.91 -9.44
C TYR A 101 -12.02 12.70 -8.23
N ASP A 102 -12.64 12.02 -7.27
CA ASP A 102 -13.20 12.66 -6.07
C ASP A 102 -13.23 11.68 -4.88
N SER A 103 -13.57 12.21 -3.71
CA SER A 103 -13.62 11.44 -2.47
C SER A 103 -14.67 10.33 -2.48
N GLN A 104 -15.79 10.53 -3.18
CA GLN A 104 -16.85 9.53 -3.25
C GLN A 104 -16.40 8.29 -4.01
N GLN A 105 -15.59 8.47 -5.06
CA GLN A 105 -14.98 7.35 -5.76
C GLN A 105 -14.10 6.53 -4.85
N ALA A 106 -13.32 7.20 -4.00
CA ALA A 106 -12.44 6.51 -3.06
C ALA A 106 -13.24 5.63 -2.10
N ILE A 107 -14.32 6.15 -1.54
CA ILE A 107 -15.17 5.41 -0.59
C ILE A 107 -15.77 4.16 -1.24
N LYS A 108 -16.18 4.24 -2.49
CA LYS A 108 -16.74 3.10 -3.22
C LYS A 108 -15.73 1.98 -3.46
N ARG A 109 -14.44 2.27 -3.30
CA ARG A 109 -13.37 1.30 -3.51
C ARG A 109 -12.72 0.89 -2.20
N SER A 110 -13.50 0.81 -1.14
CA SER A 110 -13.01 0.48 0.21
C SER A 110 -12.31 -0.87 0.30
N ASN A 111 -12.65 -1.82 -0.57
CA ASN A 111 -12.03 -3.15 -0.59
C ASN A 111 -10.60 -3.15 -1.14
N LYS A 112 -10.11 -2.03 -1.64
CA LYS A 112 -8.76 -1.97 -2.22
C LYS A 112 -7.67 -2.35 -1.21
N GLY A 113 -7.87 -2.00 0.06
CA GLY A 113 -6.94 -2.40 1.12
C GLY A 113 -6.89 -3.91 1.32
N ALA A 114 -8.06 -4.55 1.35
CA ALA A 114 -8.16 -6.00 1.46
C ALA A 114 -7.53 -6.69 0.25
N GLU A 115 -7.79 -6.19 -0.96
CA GLU A 115 -7.20 -6.73 -2.18
C GLU A 115 -5.68 -6.65 -2.16
N ALA A 116 -5.13 -5.54 -1.71
CA ALA A 116 -3.68 -5.37 -1.60
C ALA A 116 -3.08 -6.36 -0.60
N ALA A 117 -3.74 -6.57 0.53
CA ALA A 117 -3.29 -7.54 1.54
C ALA A 117 -3.33 -8.97 1.01
N GLU A 118 -4.40 -9.34 0.33
CA GLU A 118 -4.55 -10.68 -0.25
C GLU A 118 -3.47 -10.93 -1.31
N ALA A 119 -3.18 -9.96 -2.16
CA ALA A 119 -2.14 -10.07 -3.18
C ALA A 119 -0.77 -10.31 -2.55
N VAL A 120 -0.45 -9.60 -1.49
CA VAL A 120 0.82 -9.75 -0.78
C VAL A 120 0.93 -11.14 -0.16
N ILE A 121 -0.13 -11.59 0.50
CA ILE A 121 -0.14 -12.91 1.15
C ILE A 121 0.05 -14.02 0.10
N ASP A 122 -0.62 -13.90 -1.04
CA ASP A 122 -0.48 -14.87 -2.12
C ASP A 122 0.96 -14.98 -2.61
N VAL A 123 1.64 -13.84 -2.80
CA VAL A 123 3.04 -13.87 -3.23
C VAL A 123 3.94 -14.46 -2.15
N LEU A 124 3.73 -14.10 -0.89
CA LEU A 124 4.52 -14.66 0.22
C LEU A 124 4.39 -16.18 0.33
N ASN A 125 3.25 -16.73 -0.05
CA ASN A 125 2.98 -18.15 0.04
C ASN A 125 3.33 -18.92 -1.25
N GLN A 126 3.82 -18.25 -2.29
CA GLN A 126 4.26 -18.92 -3.51
C GLN A 126 5.42 -19.85 -3.23
N LYS A 127 5.39 -21.00 -3.88
CA LYS A 127 6.55 -21.89 -3.91
C LYS A 127 7.46 -21.45 -5.05
N LEU A 128 8.76 -21.42 -4.77
CA LEU A 128 9.76 -21.16 -5.80
C LEU A 128 9.91 -22.42 -6.64
N LEU A 129 9.93 -22.27 -7.95
CA LEU A 129 9.99 -23.40 -8.89
C LEU A 129 11.42 -23.81 -9.22
#